data_8ef5f30aadf862a911346162fb896ddd
#
_entry.id   8ef5f30aadf862a911346162fb896ddd
#
_cell.length_a   1.000
_cell.length_b   1.000
_cell.length_c   1.000
_cell.angle_alpha   90.00
_cell.angle_beta   90.00
_cell.angle_gamma   90.00
#
_symmetry.space_group_name_H-M   'P 1'
#
loop_
_entity.id
_entity.type
_entity.pdbx_description
1 polymer ?
#
loop_
_entity_poly.entity_id
_entity_poly.type
_entity_poly.pdbx_seq_one_letter_code
_entity_poly.pdbx_strand_id
1 'polypeptide(L)'
;MERFLYNQLKNWKDSKTRKPLILEGARQVGKTWLLKQFGKNEFENFIYINCDNNPQMESIFADYDVKRILRNLSAISNIKIESGKCFIVFDEVQEFPKAMTALKYFCEDAPEFHIAAAGSLLGIFDHQGTGFPVGKVDSLYLYPLSYMEFLVALGKNILVEQIRNHNWQELNALNPQMTELLRQYYFTGGMPAVVKSYVEEQDLQKVRSIQNQILSDYLHDVSKHAPKTEIPKITLVWNSIPSQLAKENKKFIYGAIKKGGRAKEFENAIQWLISAGLVHKVFRIQKFEQPLKFYE
;
A
#
# COMPACT_ATOMS: atom_id res chain seq x y z
N MET A 1 -14.66 4.30 -4.03
CA MET A 1 -13.99 4.05 -5.34
C MET A 1 -13.61 2.58 -5.41
N GLU A 2 -13.86 1.94 -6.53
CA GLU A 2 -13.51 0.54 -6.75
C GLU A 2 -11.99 0.37 -6.78
N ARG A 3 -11.50 -0.76 -6.21
CA ARG A 3 -10.09 -1.13 -6.22
C ARG A 3 -9.95 -2.54 -6.78
N PHE A 4 -9.09 -2.72 -7.78
CA PHE A 4 -8.95 -4.02 -8.44
C PHE A 4 -8.36 -5.10 -7.51
N LEU A 5 -7.64 -4.67 -6.47
CA LEU A 5 -7.17 -5.58 -5.43
C LEU A 5 -8.31 -6.28 -4.68
N TYR A 6 -9.54 -5.74 -4.72
CA TYR A 6 -10.71 -6.37 -4.10
C TYR A 6 -10.94 -7.80 -4.58
N ASN A 7 -10.72 -8.07 -5.87
CA ASN A 7 -10.83 -9.41 -6.42
C ASN A 7 -9.76 -10.37 -5.88
N GLN A 8 -8.54 -9.88 -5.62
CA GLN A 8 -7.50 -10.68 -4.99
C GLN A 8 -7.83 -11.00 -3.53
N LEU A 9 -8.48 -10.06 -2.81
CA LEU A 9 -9.00 -10.32 -1.47
C LEU A 9 -10.09 -11.42 -1.47
N LYS A 10 -10.98 -11.43 -2.48
CA LYS A 10 -11.96 -12.51 -2.64
C LYS A 10 -11.28 -13.86 -2.89
N ASN A 11 -10.32 -13.90 -3.79
CA ASN A 11 -9.56 -15.12 -4.07
C ASN A 11 -8.81 -15.61 -2.82
N TRP A 12 -8.24 -14.68 -2.02
CA TRP A 12 -7.62 -15.03 -0.74
C TRP A 12 -8.65 -15.60 0.24
N LYS A 13 -9.82 -14.96 0.39
CA LYS A 13 -10.90 -15.44 1.27
C LYS A 13 -11.30 -16.87 0.95
N ASP A 14 -11.45 -17.21 -0.33
CA ASP A 14 -11.95 -18.49 -0.80
C ASP A 14 -10.86 -19.57 -0.88
N SER A 15 -9.60 -19.21 -0.67
CA SER A 15 -8.47 -20.14 -0.72
C SER A 15 -8.49 -21.09 0.47
N LYS A 16 -8.39 -22.39 0.20
CA LYS A 16 -8.30 -23.45 1.23
C LYS A 16 -6.94 -23.46 1.95
N THR A 17 -5.92 -22.88 1.34
CA THR A 17 -4.54 -22.80 1.88
C THR A 17 -4.17 -21.41 2.34
N ARG A 18 -5.18 -20.53 2.51
CA ARG A 18 -4.95 -19.16 2.96
C ARG A 18 -4.24 -19.11 4.29
N LYS A 19 -3.39 -18.13 4.45
CA LYS A 19 -2.77 -17.74 5.70
C LYS A 19 -3.34 -16.39 6.14
N PRO A 20 -3.11 -15.93 7.38
CA PRO A 20 -3.40 -14.55 7.75
C PRO A 20 -2.81 -13.59 6.73
N LEU A 21 -3.59 -12.57 6.34
CA LEU A 21 -3.20 -11.63 5.30
C LEU A 21 -2.46 -10.43 5.90
N ILE A 22 -1.39 -10.00 5.26
CA ILE A 22 -0.82 -8.68 5.47
C ILE A 22 -1.10 -7.81 4.24
N LEU A 23 -1.84 -6.70 4.44
CA LEU A 23 -2.07 -5.71 3.40
C LEU A 23 -1.06 -4.58 3.55
N GLU A 24 -0.08 -4.60 2.66
CA GLU A 24 1.00 -3.63 2.62
C GLU A 24 0.70 -2.48 1.63
N GLY A 25 1.40 -1.39 1.76
CA GLY A 25 1.34 -0.25 0.83
C GLY A 25 1.68 1.06 1.51
N ALA A 26 1.99 2.08 0.71
CA ALA A 26 2.30 3.42 1.20
C ALA A 26 1.15 3.99 2.07
N ARG A 27 1.44 5.03 2.84
CA ARG A 27 0.38 5.73 3.58
C ARG A 27 -0.64 6.35 2.62
N GLN A 28 -1.88 6.49 3.09
CA GLN A 28 -2.99 7.15 2.37
C GLN A 28 -3.42 6.49 1.04
N VAL A 29 -2.94 5.28 0.70
CA VAL A 29 -3.39 4.54 -0.50
C VAL A 29 -4.76 3.84 -0.32
N GLY A 30 -5.35 3.88 0.90
CA GLY A 30 -6.69 3.38 1.18
C GLY A 30 -6.77 1.96 1.73
N LYS A 31 -5.72 1.44 2.38
CA LYS A 31 -5.69 0.10 3.00
C LYS A 31 -6.85 -0.12 3.96
N THR A 32 -6.99 0.75 4.96
CA THR A 32 -8.06 0.71 5.97
C THR A 32 -9.44 0.74 5.34
N TRP A 33 -9.65 1.61 4.35
CA TRP A 33 -10.92 1.71 3.64
C TRP A 33 -11.25 0.39 2.91
N LEU A 34 -10.28 -0.16 2.20
CA LEU A 34 -10.46 -1.39 1.43
C LEU A 34 -10.82 -2.58 2.33
N LEU A 35 -10.09 -2.77 3.44
CA LEU A 35 -10.37 -3.85 4.39
C LEU A 35 -11.72 -3.68 5.09
N LYS A 36 -12.10 -2.45 5.46
CA LYS A 36 -13.43 -2.17 6.02
C LYS A 36 -14.55 -2.46 5.04
N GLN A 37 -14.39 -2.07 3.76
CA GLN A 37 -15.38 -2.40 2.72
C GLN A 37 -15.47 -3.91 2.49
N PHE A 38 -14.31 -4.57 2.42
CA PHE A 38 -14.25 -6.01 2.22
C PHE A 38 -14.91 -6.76 3.39
N GLY A 39 -14.60 -6.39 4.63
CA GLY A 39 -15.19 -7.02 5.80
C GLY A 39 -16.71 -6.87 5.85
N LYS A 40 -17.22 -5.67 5.56
CA LYS A 40 -18.66 -5.39 5.57
C LYS A 40 -19.43 -6.08 4.45
N ASN A 41 -18.83 -6.29 3.29
CA ASN A 41 -19.52 -6.83 2.12
C ASN A 41 -19.43 -8.35 2.03
N GLU A 42 -18.36 -8.95 2.55
CA GLU A 42 -18.02 -10.35 2.30
C GLU A 42 -18.21 -11.25 3.52
N PHE A 43 -18.48 -10.68 4.70
CA PHE A 43 -18.64 -11.43 5.94
C PHE A 43 -19.90 -11.02 6.71
N GLU A 44 -20.46 -11.95 7.48
CA GLU A 44 -21.60 -11.67 8.38
C GLU A 44 -21.18 -10.76 9.52
N ASN A 45 -19.96 -10.94 10.03
CA ASN A 45 -19.39 -10.19 11.16
C ASN A 45 -18.02 -9.62 10.77
N PHE A 46 -17.75 -8.42 11.25
CA PHE A 46 -16.50 -7.72 10.99
C PHE A 46 -15.99 -7.04 12.27
N ILE A 47 -14.76 -7.37 12.65
CA ILE A 47 -14.07 -6.77 13.79
C ILE A 47 -12.88 -5.98 13.26
N TYR A 48 -12.85 -4.71 13.61
CA TYR A 48 -11.75 -3.81 13.24
C TYR A 48 -11.10 -3.26 14.52
N ILE A 49 -9.78 -3.43 14.60
CA ILE A 49 -8.98 -2.99 15.74
C ILE A 49 -7.85 -2.13 15.20
N ASN A 50 -7.81 -0.87 15.64
CA ASN A 50 -6.64 -0.03 15.44
C ASN A 50 -5.62 -0.34 16.54
N CYS A 51 -4.41 -0.71 16.16
CA CYS A 51 -3.32 -1.01 17.08
C CYS A 51 -2.63 0.24 17.64
N ASP A 52 -2.80 1.39 16.96
CA ASP A 52 -2.19 2.64 17.39
C ASP A 52 -2.86 3.16 18.66
N ASN A 53 -2.05 3.46 19.67
CA ASN A 53 -2.44 4.03 20.96
C ASN A 53 -3.65 3.30 21.61
N ASN A 54 -3.70 1.98 21.50
CA ASN A 54 -4.78 1.15 22.05
C ASN A 54 -4.33 0.40 23.31
N PRO A 55 -4.70 0.86 24.51
CA PRO A 55 -4.24 0.25 25.77
C PRO A 55 -4.75 -1.18 25.99
N GLN A 56 -5.78 -1.61 25.29
CA GLN A 56 -6.33 -2.97 25.41
C GLN A 56 -5.44 -4.01 24.71
N MET A 57 -4.55 -3.60 23.82
CA MET A 57 -3.70 -4.51 23.05
C MET A 57 -2.81 -5.36 23.96
N GLU A 58 -2.22 -4.77 25.02
CA GLU A 58 -1.38 -5.51 25.97
C GLU A 58 -2.15 -6.64 26.67
N SER A 59 -3.39 -6.41 27.04
CA SER A 59 -4.22 -7.44 27.68
C SER A 59 -4.72 -8.50 26.69
N ILE A 60 -5.05 -8.11 25.46
CA ILE A 60 -5.49 -9.03 24.41
C ILE A 60 -4.37 -9.99 24.04
N PHE A 61 -3.14 -9.46 23.87
CA PHE A 61 -1.95 -10.20 23.43
C PHE A 61 -0.93 -10.45 24.55
N ALA A 62 -1.41 -10.64 25.79
CA ALA A 62 -0.54 -10.91 26.95
C ALA A 62 0.30 -12.18 26.78
N ASP A 63 -0.25 -13.16 26.09
CA ASP A 63 0.40 -14.35 25.52
C ASP A 63 -0.09 -14.56 24.08
N TYR A 64 0.35 -15.62 23.43
CA TYR A 64 -0.03 -15.96 22.06
C TYR A 64 -1.10 -17.08 21.98
N ASP A 65 -1.87 -17.30 23.07
CA ASP A 65 -3.01 -18.22 23.03
C ASP A 65 -4.15 -17.65 22.17
N VAL A 66 -4.24 -18.15 20.96
CA VAL A 66 -5.21 -17.71 19.95
C VAL A 66 -6.65 -17.84 20.44
N LYS A 67 -6.98 -18.90 21.19
CA LYS A 67 -8.34 -19.09 21.71
C LYS A 67 -8.69 -18.01 22.72
N ARG A 68 -7.74 -17.62 23.57
CA ARG A 68 -7.91 -16.52 24.53
C ARG A 68 -8.01 -15.19 23.80
N ILE A 69 -7.15 -14.94 22.80
CA ILE A 69 -7.21 -13.73 21.97
C ILE A 69 -8.60 -13.59 21.34
N LEU A 70 -9.11 -14.64 20.70
CA LEU A 70 -10.45 -14.62 20.08
C LEU A 70 -11.57 -14.38 21.09
N ARG A 71 -11.51 -14.98 22.30
CA ARG A 71 -12.49 -14.71 23.37
C ARG A 71 -12.44 -13.25 23.81
N ASN A 72 -11.25 -12.68 24.01
CA ASN A 72 -11.09 -11.28 24.38
C ASN A 72 -11.63 -10.33 23.30
N LEU A 73 -11.30 -10.61 22.03
CA LEU A 73 -11.82 -9.84 20.89
C LEU A 73 -13.34 -9.91 20.81
N SER A 74 -13.93 -11.09 21.01
CA SER A 74 -15.38 -11.27 21.02
C SER A 74 -16.04 -10.47 22.15
N ALA A 75 -15.45 -10.50 23.35
CA ALA A 75 -15.97 -9.78 24.52
C ALA A 75 -15.90 -8.24 24.32
N ILE A 76 -14.77 -7.73 23.82
CA ILE A 76 -14.56 -6.29 23.62
C ILE A 76 -15.44 -5.75 22.48
N SER A 77 -15.59 -6.49 21.39
CA SER A 77 -16.39 -6.06 20.24
C SER A 77 -17.89 -6.33 20.41
N ASN A 78 -18.27 -7.12 21.39
CA ASN A 78 -19.63 -7.68 21.56
C ASN A 78 -20.12 -8.41 20.30
N ILE A 79 -19.20 -9.08 19.59
CA ILE A 79 -19.47 -9.82 18.35
C ILE A 79 -19.06 -11.27 18.57
N LYS A 80 -19.94 -12.22 18.26
CA LYS A 80 -19.60 -13.65 18.26
C LYS A 80 -18.66 -13.96 17.09
N ILE A 81 -17.48 -14.44 17.39
CA ILE A 81 -16.49 -14.83 16.39
C ILE A 81 -16.74 -16.29 15.99
N GLU A 82 -17.26 -16.49 14.80
CA GLU A 82 -17.48 -17.81 14.20
C GLU A 82 -16.54 -18.01 13.00
N SER A 83 -16.01 -19.23 12.90
CA SER A 83 -15.17 -19.63 11.76
C SER A 83 -15.90 -19.43 10.43
N GLY A 84 -15.21 -18.84 9.45
CA GLY A 84 -15.75 -18.59 8.11
C GLY A 84 -16.72 -17.41 8.01
N LYS A 85 -17.28 -16.92 9.12
CA LYS A 85 -18.30 -15.86 9.14
C LYS A 85 -17.79 -14.51 9.60
N CYS A 86 -16.68 -14.49 10.33
CA CYS A 86 -16.11 -13.28 10.92
C CYS A 86 -14.77 -12.94 10.26
N PHE A 87 -14.60 -11.68 9.89
CA PHE A 87 -13.33 -11.12 9.44
C PHE A 87 -12.74 -10.21 10.51
N ILE A 88 -11.50 -10.44 10.88
CA ILE A 88 -10.79 -9.68 11.92
C ILE A 88 -9.65 -8.92 11.28
N VAL A 89 -9.57 -7.62 11.53
CA VAL A 89 -8.54 -6.74 11.00
C VAL A 89 -7.79 -6.04 12.12
N PHE A 90 -6.47 -6.18 12.12
CA PHE A 90 -5.53 -5.40 12.92
C PHE A 90 -4.92 -4.32 12.03
N ASP A 91 -5.32 -3.08 12.22
CA ASP A 91 -4.81 -1.94 11.45
C ASP A 91 -3.70 -1.21 12.23
N GLU A 92 -2.78 -0.56 11.50
CA GLU A 92 -1.56 0.06 12.04
C GLU A 92 -0.76 -0.94 12.90
N VAL A 93 -0.64 -2.18 12.41
CA VAL A 93 -0.07 -3.31 13.15
C VAL A 93 1.40 -3.09 13.56
N GLN A 94 2.13 -2.19 12.89
CA GLN A 94 3.49 -1.81 13.25
C GLN A 94 3.57 -1.10 14.60
N GLU A 95 2.49 -0.47 15.07
CA GLU A 95 2.47 0.18 16.39
C GLU A 95 2.37 -0.85 17.54
N PHE A 96 2.06 -2.11 17.20
CA PHE A 96 1.97 -3.17 18.19
C PHE A 96 2.59 -4.50 17.68
N PRO A 97 3.91 -4.71 17.79
CA PRO A 97 4.63 -5.85 17.24
C PRO A 97 4.13 -7.23 17.69
N LYS A 98 3.54 -7.33 18.89
CA LYS A 98 2.95 -8.59 19.36
C LYS A 98 1.80 -9.06 18.48
N ALA A 99 0.96 -8.15 17.94
CA ALA A 99 -0.10 -8.52 17.01
C ALA A 99 0.47 -9.08 15.70
N MET A 100 1.55 -8.51 15.19
CA MET A 100 2.27 -9.06 14.03
C MET A 100 2.78 -10.47 14.28
N THR A 101 3.43 -10.69 15.44
CA THR A 101 3.92 -12.02 15.85
C THR A 101 2.76 -13.01 16.01
N ALA A 102 1.61 -12.58 16.53
CA ALA A 102 0.43 -13.42 16.73
C ALA A 102 -0.13 -14.00 15.42
N LEU A 103 0.10 -13.36 14.27
CA LEU A 103 -0.32 -13.89 12.96
C LEU A 103 0.26 -15.28 12.69
N LYS A 104 1.49 -15.57 13.18
CA LYS A 104 2.07 -16.92 13.08
C LYS A 104 1.19 -17.95 13.79
N TYR A 105 0.77 -17.64 15.02
CA TYR A 105 -0.04 -18.55 15.83
C TYR A 105 -1.47 -18.69 15.27
N PHE A 106 -2.04 -17.62 14.72
CA PHE A 106 -3.30 -17.72 13.97
C PHE A 106 -3.17 -18.66 12.77
N CYS A 107 -2.05 -18.63 12.04
CA CYS A 107 -1.80 -19.54 10.93
C CYS A 107 -1.69 -20.99 11.36
N GLU A 108 -1.08 -21.26 12.52
CA GLU A 108 -0.79 -22.62 13.01
C GLU A 108 -1.96 -23.23 13.78
N ASP A 109 -2.62 -22.45 14.65
CA ASP A 109 -3.58 -22.95 15.65
C ASP A 109 -5.04 -22.62 15.32
N ALA A 110 -5.29 -21.71 14.37
CA ALA A 110 -6.64 -21.27 14.02
C ALA A 110 -6.76 -20.85 12.53
N PRO A 111 -6.31 -21.69 11.57
CA PRO A 111 -6.30 -21.35 10.14
C PRO A 111 -7.71 -21.15 9.55
N GLU A 112 -8.76 -21.62 10.23
CA GLU A 112 -10.14 -21.45 9.82
C GLU A 112 -10.67 -20.03 9.96
N PHE A 113 -10.01 -19.16 10.75
CA PHE A 113 -10.42 -17.75 10.91
C PHE A 113 -9.79 -16.87 9.83
N HIS A 114 -10.54 -15.85 9.42
CA HIS A 114 -10.06 -14.85 8.46
C HIS A 114 -9.47 -13.67 9.22
N ILE A 115 -8.14 -13.61 9.21
CA ILE A 115 -7.37 -12.58 9.90
C ILE A 115 -6.61 -11.76 8.86
N ALA A 116 -6.70 -10.44 8.96
CA ALA A 116 -5.84 -9.54 8.19
C ALA A 116 -5.15 -8.52 9.10
N ALA A 117 -3.96 -8.14 8.72
CA ALA A 117 -3.24 -7.04 9.29
C ALA A 117 -2.98 -5.99 8.20
N ALA A 118 -3.04 -4.72 8.55
CA ALA A 118 -2.61 -3.64 7.69
C ALA A 118 -1.59 -2.76 8.40
N GLY A 119 -0.65 -2.24 7.64
CA GLY A 119 0.35 -1.33 8.16
C GLY A 119 1.04 -0.56 7.03
N SER A 120 1.72 0.52 7.40
CA SER A 120 2.61 1.19 6.46
C SER A 120 3.86 0.34 6.26
N LEU A 121 4.39 0.32 5.03
CA LEU A 121 5.62 -0.41 4.70
C LEU A 121 6.77 -0.08 5.64
N LEU A 122 6.93 1.19 5.98
CA LEU A 122 7.99 1.66 6.88
C LEU A 122 7.94 0.98 8.25
N GLY A 123 6.76 0.83 8.83
CA GLY A 123 6.63 0.22 10.14
C GLY A 123 6.84 -1.30 10.12
N ILE A 124 6.51 -1.97 9.02
CA ILE A 124 6.65 -3.43 8.89
C ILE A 124 8.12 -3.81 8.74
N PHE A 125 8.92 -3.04 7.98
CA PHE A 125 10.34 -3.32 7.76
C PHE A 125 11.24 -2.97 8.95
N ASP A 126 10.89 -1.97 9.75
CA ASP A 126 11.71 -1.54 10.91
C ASP A 126 11.73 -2.60 12.04
N HIS A 127 10.78 -3.55 12.02
CA HIS A 127 10.69 -4.64 13.00
C HIS A 127 11.37 -5.95 12.57
N GLN A 128 12.31 -5.93 11.62
CA GLN A 128 13.05 -7.12 11.15
C GLN A 128 13.83 -7.88 12.24
N GLY A 129 13.83 -7.42 13.47
CA GLY A 129 14.46 -8.11 14.62
C GLY A 129 13.50 -8.89 15.51
N THR A 130 12.18 -8.71 15.42
CA THR A 130 11.21 -9.27 16.36
C THR A 130 10.04 -9.95 15.65
N GLY A 131 10.24 -11.21 15.22
CA GLY A 131 9.09 -12.09 15.05
C GLY A 131 8.21 -11.86 13.81
N PHE A 132 8.73 -11.26 12.70
CA PHE A 132 7.97 -11.25 11.45
C PHE A 132 7.59 -12.70 11.06
N PRO A 133 6.32 -13.01 10.77
CA PRO A 133 5.83 -14.37 10.56
C PRO A 133 6.20 -14.93 9.18
N VAL A 134 7.49 -15.07 8.90
CA VAL A 134 8.01 -15.57 7.61
C VAL A 134 7.37 -16.91 7.25
N GLY A 135 6.81 -16.99 6.05
CA GLY A 135 6.16 -18.21 5.54
C GLY A 135 4.82 -18.55 6.18
N LYS A 136 4.31 -17.75 7.14
CA LYS A 136 3.06 -17.95 7.88
C LYS A 136 1.98 -16.93 7.57
N VAL A 137 2.23 -16.06 6.61
CA VAL A 137 1.30 -15.03 6.14
C VAL A 137 1.29 -14.98 4.62
N ASP A 138 0.17 -14.53 4.07
CA ASP A 138 0.03 -14.10 2.69
C ASP A 138 0.17 -12.58 2.65
N SER A 139 0.83 -12.04 1.62
CA SER A 139 0.99 -10.60 1.45
C SER A 139 0.31 -10.12 0.19
N LEU A 140 -0.44 -9.02 0.31
CA LEU A 140 -0.96 -8.26 -0.82
C LEU A 140 -0.49 -6.81 -0.72
N TYR A 141 -0.24 -6.21 -1.88
CA TYR A 141 0.28 -4.87 -1.96
C TYR A 141 -0.74 -3.92 -2.59
N LEU A 142 -1.13 -2.88 -1.85
CA LEU A 142 -2.04 -1.84 -2.35
C LEU A 142 -1.23 -0.62 -2.79
N TYR A 143 -1.26 -0.38 -4.10
CA TYR A 143 -0.68 0.82 -4.73
C TYR A 143 -1.69 1.98 -4.75
N PRO A 144 -1.26 3.22 -5.05
CA PRO A 144 -2.19 4.25 -5.52
C PRO A 144 -3.05 3.75 -6.68
N LEU A 145 -4.18 4.40 -6.98
CA LEU A 145 -5.04 4.00 -8.09
C LEU A 145 -4.24 3.94 -9.40
N SER A 146 -4.40 2.85 -10.12
CA SER A 146 -3.92 2.74 -11.49
C SER A 146 -4.74 3.64 -12.43
N TYR A 147 -4.24 3.87 -13.65
CA TYR A 147 -5.00 4.59 -14.68
C TYR A 147 -6.38 3.96 -14.93
N MET A 148 -6.45 2.63 -14.95
CA MET A 148 -7.72 1.94 -15.14
C MET A 148 -8.68 2.12 -13.95
N GLU A 149 -8.19 2.12 -12.71
CA GLU A 149 -9.01 2.43 -11.52
C GLU A 149 -9.45 3.90 -11.52
N PHE A 150 -8.61 4.82 -12.02
CA PHE A 150 -8.99 6.21 -12.24
C PHE A 150 -10.10 6.35 -13.28
N LEU A 151 -10.03 5.63 -14.40
CA LEU A 151 -11.11 5.60 -15.39
C LEU A 151 -12.42 5.07 -14.80
N VAL A 152 -12.37 4.01 -14.01
CA VAL A 152 -13.55 3.51 -13.27
C VAL A 152 -14.11 4.59 -12.33
N ALA A 153 -13.23 5.30 -11.60
CA ALA A 153 -13.66 6.38 -10.71
C ALA A 153 -14.37 7.53 -11.47
N LEU A 154 -14.00 7.78 -12.73
CA LEU A 154 -14.65 8.73 -13.63
C LEU A 154 -15.93 8.16 -14.32
N GLY A 155 -16.36 6.93 -13.99
CA GLY A 155 -17.50 6.27 -14.63
C GLY A 155 -17.24 5.77 -16.05
N LYS A 156 -15.96 5.65 -16.48
CA LYS A 156 -15.57 5.22 -17.83
C LYS A 156 -15.42 3.68 -17.94
N ASN A 157 -16.37 2.94 -17.37
CA ASN A 157 -16.29 1.47 -17.27
C ASN A 157 -16.20 0.78 -18.65
N ILE A 158 -16.96 1.25 -19.64
CA ILE A 158 -16.93 0.70 -21.00
C ILE A 158 -15.52 0.85 -21.60
N LEU A 159 -14.86 2.00 -21.41
CA LEU A 159 -13.51 2.22 -21.90
C LEU A 159 -12.50 1.25 -21.24
N VAL A 160 -12.65 1.00 -19.95
CA VAL A 160 -11.83 0.02 -19.22
C VAL A 160 -12.04 -1.39 -19.76
N GLU A 161 -13.27 -1.76 -20.10
CA GLU A 161 -13.60 -3.04 -20.72
C GLU A 161 -12.96 -3.18 -22.11
N GLN A 162 -13.04 -2.15 -22.95
CA GLN A 162 -12.37 -2.13 -24.27
C GLN A 162 -10.85 -2.30 -24.15
N ILE A 163 -10.23 -1.65 -23.16
CA ILE A 163 -8.79 -1.79 -22.88
C ILE A 163 -8.45 -3.23 -22.46
N ARG A 164 -9.23 -3.81 -21.55
CA ARG A 164 -9.03 -5.19 -21.06
C ARG A 164 -9.18 -6.23 -22.16
N ASN A 165 -10.12 -5.99 -23.06
CA ASN A 165 -10.41 -6.90 -24.19
C ASN A 165 -9.49 -6.69 -25.39
N HIS A 166 -8.54 -5.73 -25.29
CA HIS A 166 -7.59 -5.39 -26.37
C HIS A 166 -8.27 -5.00 -27.68
N ASN A 167 -9.41 -4.30 -27.62
CA ASN A 167 -10.18 -3.85 -28.78
C ASN A 167 -9.50 -2.63 -29.44
N TRP A 168 -8.34 -2.84 -30.02
CA TRP A 168 -7.45 -1.77 -30.50
C TRP A 168 -8.06 -0.92 -31.63
N GLN A 169 -8.96 -1.46 -32.44
CA GLN A 169 -9.62 -0.68 -33.51
C GLN A 169 -10.53 0.40 -32.94
N GLU A 170 -11.39 0.03 -31.96
CA GLU A 170 -12.27 0.96 -31.25
C GLU A 170 -11.47 1.98 -30.44
N LEU A 171 -10.39 1.52 -29.77
CA LEU A 171 -9.53 2.38 -28.97
C LEU A 171 -8.79 3.41 -29.82
N ASN A 172 -8.39 3.07 -31.06
CA ASN A 172 -7.76 4.03 -31.99
C ASN A 172 -8.72 5.19 -32.35
N ALA A 173 -9.99 4.92 -32.54
CA ALA A 173 -10.99 5.96 -32.79
C ALA A 173 -11.17 6.90 -31.58
N LEU A 174 -10.92 6.40 -30.35
CA LEU A 174 -11.03 7.14 -29.09
C LEU A 174 -9.69 7.75 -28.63
N ASN A 175 -8.63 7.66 -29.43
CA ASN A 175 -7.30 8.09 -29.03
C ASN A 175 -7.20 9.54 -28.50
N PRO A 176 -7.86 10.56 -29.10
CA PRO A 176 -7.86 11.91 -28.55
C PRO A 176 -8.45 11.98 -27.13
N GLN A 177 -9.56 11.28 -26.90
CA GLN A 177 -10.21 11.21 -25.58
C GLN A 177 -9.35 10.49 -24.56
N MET A 178 -8.75 9.35 -24.96
CA MET A 178 -7.86 8.59 -24.08
C MET A 178 -6.62 9.39 -23.69
N THR A 179 -6.04 10.14 -24.65
CA THR A 179 -4.91 11.02 -24.39
C THR A 179 -5.24 12.10 -23.38
N GLU A 180 -6.41 12.70 -23.50
CA GLU A 180 -6.87 13.72 -22.55
C GLU A 180 -7.10 13.13 -21.15
N LEU A 181 -7.75 11.98 -21.04
CA LEU A 181 -7.95 11.26 -19.77
C LEU A 181 -6.61 10.86 -19.13
N LEU A 182 -5.64 10.46 -19.95
CA LEU A 182 -4.28 10.14 -19.47
C LEU A 182 -3.56 11.39 -18.94
N ARG A 183 -3.71 12.55 -19.60
CA ARG A 183 -3.18 13.83 -19.09
C ARG A 183 -3.81 14.22 -17.76
N GLN A 184 -5.12 14.04 -17.63
CA GLN A 184 -5.82 14.25 -16.36
C GLN A 184 -5.26 13.33 -15.26
N TYR A 185 -5.04 12.05 -15.55
CA TYR A 185 -4.41 11.11 -14.62
C TYR A 185 -2.97 11.52 -14.26
N TYR A 186 -2.17 11.98 -15.21
CA TYR A 186 -0.82 12.47 -14.92
C TYR A 186 -0.82 13.71 -14.02
N PHE A 187 -1.84 14.54 -14.14
CA PHE A 187 -1.99 15.71 -13.26
C PHE A 187 -2.48 15.31 -11.86
N THR A 188 -3.52 14.48 -11.76
CA THR A 188 -4.13 14.09 -10.49
C THR A 188 -3.30 13.05 -9.74
N GLY A 189 -2.66 12.15 -10.47
CA GLY A 189 -2.05 10.94 -9.90
C GLY A 189 -3.08 9.94 -9.40
N GLY A 190 -2.61 8.93 -8.66
CA GLY A 190 -3.44 7.83 -8.17
C GLY A 190 -3.79 7.89 -6.68
N MET A 191 -3.47 8.96 -5.96
CA MET A 191 -3.79 9.03 -4.52
C MET A 191 -5.30 9.15 -4.31
N PRO A 192 -5.94 8.26 -3.50
CA PRO A 192 -7.39 8.19 -3.38
C PRO A 192 -8.08 9.51 -3.02
N ALA A 193 -7.49 10.27 -2.09
CA ALA A 193 -8.04 11.57 -1.69
C ALA A 193 -8.05 12.58 -2.84
N VAL A 194 -6.98 12.57 -3.66
CA VAL A 194 -6.84 13.45 -4.83
C VAL A 194 -7.84 13.07 -5.91
N VAL A 195 -7.89 11.77 -6.25
CA VAL A 195 -8.83 11.26 -7.28
C VAL A 195 -10.27 11.51 -6.87
N LYS A 196 -10.62 11.30 -5.58
CA LYS A 196 -11.96 11.58 -5.07
C LYS A 196 -12.34 13.04 -5.25
N SER A 197 -11.50 13.97 -4.83
CA SER A 197 -11.75 15.41 -4.98
C SER A 197 -11.89 15.81 -6.45
N TYR A 198 -11.04 15.27 -7.32
CA TYR A 198 -11.12 15.53 -8.76
C TYR A 198 -12.43 15.04 -9.38
N VAL A 199 -12.87 13.83 -9.03
CA VAL A 199 -14.13 13.26 -9.54
C VAL A 199 -15.35 14.06 -9.09
N GLU A 200 -15.34 14.53 -7.81
CA GLU A 200 -16.48 15.24 -7.21
C GLU A 200 -16.57 16.71 -7.66
N GLU A 201 -15.44 17.40 -7.82
CA GLU A 201 -15.42 18.86 -7.94
C GLU A 201 -14.74 19.36 -9.23
N GLN A 202 -13.85 18.57 -9.84
CA GLN A 202 -13.04 18.95 -11.02
C GLN A 202 -12.21 20.24 -10.81
N ASP A 203 -11.94 20.59 -9.55
CA ASP A 203 -11.14 21.76 -9.15
C ASP A 203 -9.65 21.40 -9.07
N LEU A 204 -8.88 21.89 -10.05
CA LEU A 204 -7.44 21.61 -10.14
C LEU A 204 -6.64 22.33 -9.03
N GLN A 205 -7.13 23.43 -8.48
CA GLN A 205 -6.44 24.13 -7.37
C GLN A 205 -6.59 23.32 -6.10
N LYS A 206 -7.78 22.78 -5.84
CA LYS A 206 -8.03 21.90 -4.69
C LYS A 206 -7.25 20.60 -4.80
N VAL A 207 -7.20 19.99 -6.00
CA VAL A 207 -6.35 18.82 -6.30
C VAL A 207 -4.90 19.11 -5.90
N ARG A 208 -4.34 20.23 -6.34
CA ARG A 208 -2.95 20.63 -6.01
C ARG A 208 -2.75 20.83 -4.52
N SER A 209 -3.72 21.44 -3.83
CA SER A 209 -3.66 21.63 -2.37
C SER A 209 -3.58 20.28 -1.64
N ILE A 210 -4.42 19.31 -2.02
CA ILE A 210 -4.41 17.95 -1.42
C ILE A 210 -3.08 17.24 -1.72
N GLN A 211 -2.57 17.34 -2.96
CA GLN A 211 -1.26 16.77 -3.31
C GLN A 211 -0.13 17.34 -2.45
N ASN A 212 -0.09 18.66 -2.25
CA ASN A 212 0.91 19.31 -1.42
C ASN A 212 0.81 18.88 0.04
N GLN A 213 -0.42 18.69 0.56
CA GLN A 213 -0.61 18.16 1.91
C GLN A 213 -0.05 16.74 2.04
N ILE A 214 -0.35 15.86 1.08
CA ILE A 214 0.18 14.48 1.06
C ILE A 214 1.71 14.47 1.03
N LEU A 215 2.32 15.33 0.20
CA LEU A 215 3.79 15.44 0.14
C LEU A 215 4.38 15.92 1.47
N SER A 216 3.72 16.88 2.13
CA SER A 216 4.11 17.34 3.47
C SER A 216 4.00 16.23 4.51
N ASP A 217 2.90 15.48 4.49
CA ASP A 217 2.68 14.35 5.42
C ASP A 217 3.78 13.29 5.26
N TYR A 218 4.19 12.96 4.03
CA TYR A 218 5.30 12.04 3.79
C TYR A 218 6.64 12.56 4.34
N LEU A 219 6.92 13.86 4.24
CA LEU A 219 8.13 14.44 4.84
C LEU A 219 8.08 14.40 6.38
N HIS A 220 6.91 14.57 6.97
CA HIS A 220 6.73 14.36 8.41
C HIS A 220 6.97 12.91 8.81
N ASP A 221 6.52 11.94 8.01
CA ASP A 221 6.79 10.52 8.24
C ASP A 221 8.28 10.19 8.13
N VAL A 222 8.98 10.76 7.16
CA VAL A 222 10.45 10.66 7.08
C VAL A 222 11.10 11.12 8.38
N SER A 223 10.65 12.27 8.90
CA SER A 223 11.20 12.86 10.13
C SER A 223 10.91 12.00 11.37
N LYS A 224 9.79 11.27 11.39
CA LYS A 224 9.37 10.42 12.51
C LYS A 224 10.06 9.06 12.51
N HIS A 225 10.22 8.44 11.33
CA HIS A 225 10.59 7.02 11.21
C HIS A 225 12.00 6.77 10.65
N ALA A 226 12.61 7.73 9.95
CA ALA A 226 13.95 7.54 9.40
C ALA A 226 15.04 7.75 10.47
N PRO A 227 16.19 7.06 10.34
CA PRO A 227 17.36 7.32 11.18
C PRO A 227 17.75 8.79 11.07
N LYS A 228 17.98 9.45 12.21
CA LYS A 228 18.28 10.90 12.28
C LYS A 228 19.42 11.33 11.34
N THR A 229 20.43 10.47 11.17
CA THR A 229 21.58 10.73 10.28
C THR A 229 21.23 10.65 8.79
N GLU A 230 20.17 9.95 8.43
CA GLU A 230 19.73 9.77 7.04
C GLU A 230 18.64 10.77 6.60
N ILE A 231 17.90 11.38 7.54
CA ILE A 231 16.83 12.35 7.23
C ILE A 231 17.27 13.42 6.22
N PRO A 232 18.43 14.11 6.40
CA PRO A 232 18.85 15.12 5.45
C PRO A 232 19.11 14.56 4.05
N LYS A 233 19.67 13.36 3.95
CA LYS A 233 19.95 12.72 2.65
C LYS A 233 18.66 12.25 1.97
N ILE A 234 17.73 11.66 2.73
CA ILE A 234 16.41 11.27 2.25
C ILE A 234 15.67 12.48 1.68
N THR A 235 15.67 13.60 2.41
CA THR A 235 15.03 14.85 1.97
C THR A 235 15.67 15.39 0.68
N LEU A 236 17.01 15.36 0.57
CA LEU A 236 17.72 15.78 -0.64
C LEU A 236 17.36 14.90 -1.84
N VAL A 237 17.36 13.58 -1.67
CA VAL A 237 16.94 12.62 -2.71
C VAL A 237 15.50 12.90 -3.12
N TRP A 238 14.56 12.95 -2.16
CA TRP A 238 13.14 13.20 -2.38
C TRP A 238 12.90 14.45 -3.21
N ASN A 239 13.50 15.58 -2.83
CA ASN A 239 13.35 16.86 -3.52
C ASN A 239 13.98 16.87 -4.93
N SER A 240 14.94 15.98 -5.20
CA SER A 240 15.58 15.89 -6.52
C SER A 240 14.74 15.08 -7.54
N ILE A 241 13.87 14.19 -7.08
CA ILE A 241 13.13 13.25 -7.95
C ILE A 241 12.32 13.96 -9.05
N PRO A 242 11.47 14.97 -8.76
CA PRO A 242 10.67 15.62 -9.79
C PRO A 242 11.52 16.22 -10.91
N SER A 243 12.61 16.91 -10.55
CA SER A 243 13.50 17.54 -11.52
C SER A 243 14.28 16.50 -12.36
N GLN A 244 14.59 15.35 -11.81
CA GLN A 244 15.26 14.27 -12.53
C GLN A 244 14.31 13.52 -13.47
N LEU A 245 13.05 13.31 -13.06
CA LEU A 245 12.02 12.69 -13.90
C LEU A 245 11.57 13.60 -15.05
N ALA A 246 11.69 14.93 -14.90
CA ALA A 246 11.33 15.89 -15.93
C ALA A 246 12.34 15.95 -17.11
N LYS A 247 13.55 15.38 -16.96
CA LYS A 247 14.56 15.33 -18.04
C LYS A 247 14.18 14.30 -19.09
N GLU A 248 14.60 14.55 -20.34
CA GLU A 248 14.44 13.57 -21.45
C GLU A 248 15.14 12.24 -21.13
N ASN A 249 16.39 12.32 -20.68
CA ASN A 249 17.11 11.18 -20.15
C ASN A 249 16.75 10.98 -18.68
N LYS A 250 15.86 10.04 -18.40
CA LYS A 250 15.36 9.72 -17.05
C LYS A 250 16.37 8.93 -16.20
N LYS A 251 17.65 8.96 -16.55
CA LYS A 251 18.71 8.37 -15.73
C LYS A 251 18.87 9.15 -14.45
N PHE A 252 18.84 8.46 -13.31
CA PHE A 252 19.06 9.07 -12.00
C PHE A 252 20.54 9.49 -11.88
N ILE A 253 20.78 10.76 -11.58
CA ILE A 253 22.12 11.37 -11.52
C ILE A 253 22.38 11.85 -10.09
N TYR A 254 23.30 11.20 -9.38
CA TYR A 254 23.66 11.53 -8.00
C TYR A 254 24.23 12.95 -7.87
N GLY A 255 25.03 13.40 -8.83
CA GLY A 255 25.56 14.77 -8.88
C GLY A 255 24.49 15.87 -9.00
N ALA A 256 23.26 15.51 -9.40
CA ALA A 256 22.14 16.45 -9.44
C ALA A 256 21.47 16.63 -8.07
N ILE A 257 21.68 15.69 -7.13
CA ILE A 257 21.23 15.84 -5.75
C ILE A 257 22.09 16.88 -5.03
N LYS A 258 23.41 16.74 -5.18
CA LYS A 258 24.42 17.61 -4.58
C LYS A 258 25.66 17.62 -5.48
N LYS A 259 26.27 18.78 -5.72
CA LYS A 259 27.50 18.88 -6.51
C LYS A 259 28.59 17.94 -5.94
N GLY A 260 29.09 17.03 -6.79
CA GLY A 260 30.04 16.01 -6.39
C GLY A 260 29.49 14.80 -5.65
N GLY A 261 28.16 14.71 -5.50
CA GLY A 261 27.50 13.57 -4.85
C GLY A 261 27.76 12.24 -5.55
N ARG A 262 28.03 11.19 -4.77
CA ARG A 262 28.31 9.83 -5.25
C ARG A 262 27.22 8.86 -4.81
N ALA A 263 27.06 7.74 -5.52
CA ALA A 263 26.09 6.70 -5.20
C ALA A 263 26.15 6.25 -3.74
N LYS A 264 27.35 5.92 -3.22
CA LYS A 264 27.57 5.47 -1.84
C LYS A 264 27.03 6.44 -0.77
N GLU A 265 26.94 7.73 -1.07
CA GLU A 265 26.43 8.75 -0.12
C GLU A 265 24.91 8.67 0.07
N PHE A 266 24.17 8.28 -0.98
CA PHE A 266 22.71 8.35 -1.03
C PHE A 266 22.03 6.99 -1.12
N GLU A 267 22.79 5.89 -1.19
CA GLU A 267 22.25 4.54 -1.38
C GLU A 267 21.28 4.15 -0.27
N ASN A 268 21.64 4.38 1.00
CA ASN A 268 20.77 4.11 2.15
C ASN A 268 19.49 4.96 2.11
N ALA A 269 19.61 6.22 1.73
CA ALA A 269 18.47 7.13 1.60
C ALA A 269 17.49 6.68 0.49
N ILE A 270 18.02 6.22 -0.65
CA ILE A 270 17.22 5.69 -1.75
C ILE A 270 16.58 4.37 -1.32
N GLN A 271 17.33 3.48 -0.69
CA GLN A 271 16.82 2.21 -0.20
C GLN A 271 15.70 2.42 0.82
N TRP A 272 15.84 3.39 1.72
CA TRP A 272 14.79 3.76 2.65
C TRP A 272 13.49 4.19 1.93
N LEU A 273 13.59 5.05 0.90
CA LEU A 273 12.43 5.48 0.10
C LEU A 273 11.79 4.31 -0.67
N ILE A 274 12.60 3.35 -1.15
CA ILE A 274 12.11 2.12 -1.80
C ILE A 274 11.37 1.26 -0.77
N SER A 275 11.95 1.03 0.40
CA SER A 275 11.34 0.26 1.49
C SER A 275 10.06 0.91 2.01
N ALA A 276 9.97 2.24 1.94
CA ALA A 276 8.76 3.00 2.23
C ALA A 276 7.67 2.87 1.17
N GLY A 277 7.97 2.29 0.02
CA GLY A 277 7.06 2.23 -1.14
C GLY A 277 6.79 3.58 -1.80
N LEU A 278 7.68 4.56 -1.56
CA LEU A 278 7.54 5.92 -2.09
C LEU A 278 8.20 6.09 -3.46
N VAL A 279 9.20 5.27 -3.77
CA VAL A 279 9.90 5.26 -5.05
C VAL A 279 10.09 3.84 -5.54
N HIS A 280 10.13 3.67 -6.87
CA HIS A 280 10.49 2.42 -7.52
C HIS A 280 11.77 2.62 -8.32
N LYS A 281 12.73 1.73 -8.09
CA LYS A 281 13.96 1.69 -8.87
C LYS A 281 13.68 0.90 -10.16
N VAL A 282 13.87 1.54 -11.30
CA VAL A 282 13.66 0.92 -12.61
C VAL A 282 15.02 0.83 -13.32
N PHE A 283 15.36 -0.36 -13.76
CA PHE A 283 16.61 -0.63 -14.48
C PHE A 283 16.36 -0.62 -15.99
N ARG A 284 17.29 0.00 -16.73
CA ARG A 284 17.26 -0.03 -18.20
C ARG A 284 17.98 -1.28 -18.69
N ILE A 285 17.25 -2.14 -19.38
CA ILE A 285 17.83 -3.28 -20.10
C ILE A 285 18.29 -2.78 -21.50
N GLN A 286 19.56 -2.95 -21.81
CA GLN A 286 20.11 -2.59 -23.12
C GLN A 286 20.09 -3.74 -24.12
N LYS A 287 20.25 -4.98 -23.61
CA LYS A 287 20.13 -6.21 -24.38
C LYS A 287 19.24 -7.16 -23.63
N PHE A 288 18.41 -7.90 -24.34
CA PHE A 288 17.54 -8.91 -23.73
C PHE A 288 18.34 -10.21 -23.55
N GLU A 289 19.02 -10.34 -22.42
CA GLU A 289 19.74 -11.54 -22.01
C GLU A 289 19.19 -12.05 -20.67
N GLN A 290 19.07 -13.36 -20.52
CA GLN A 290 18.66 -13.98 -19.27
C GLN A 290 19.88 -14.48 -18.49
N PRO A 291 19.88 -14.37 -17.14
CA PRO A 291 18.82 -13.82 -16.29
C PRO A 291 18.83 -12.29 -16.23
N LEU A 292 17.65 -11.68 -16.25
CA LEU A 292 17.47 -10.22 -16.19
C LEU A 292 18.11 -9.58 -14.95
N LYS A 293 18.39 -10.36 -13.94
CA LYS A 293 19.06 -9.92 -12.68
C LYS A 293 20.45 -9.34 -12.90
N PHE A 294 21.13 -9.62 -14.00
CA PHE A 294 22.43 -9.01 -14.31
C PHE A 294 22.35 -7.50 -14.61
N TYR A 295 21.16 -6.94 -14.74
CA TYR A 295 20.94 -5.52 -15.02
C TYR A 295 20.58 -4.71 -13.74
N GLU A 296 20.54 -5.34 -12.58
CA GLU A 296 20.23 -4.70 -11.29
C GLU A 296 21.40 -3.88 -10.68
#